data_b3cb2693574e80f5910e50985caf0b44
#
_entry.id   b3cb2693574e80f5910e50985caf0b44
#
_cell.length_a   1.000
_cell.length_b   1.000
_cell.length_c   1.000
_cell.angle_alpha   90.00
_cell.angle_beta   90.00
_cell.angle_gamma   90.00
#
_symmetry.space_group_name_H-M   'P 1'
#
loop_
_entity.id
_entity.type
_entity.pdbx_description
1 polymer ?
#
loop_
_entity_poly.entity_id
_entity_poly.type
_entity_poly.pdbx_seq_one_letter_code
_entity_poly.pdbx_strand_id
1 'polypeptide(L)'
;MAFLLELKESFKKFYNRYNTYVVPASKFIIALICFIMINTSIGYMDKLKNPVFALLLSVICAFLPGGFTLIVLSAFILIQLYVIAPEFALLVLCVMLLMYLLYFRFAPKTAYILIITAMFCWMKIPFVLPVAIGLCSSVAAVIPVSFGVIMYYIIRTASDYEAAISDDSLSESMKQISYLIESLLKNRQMLVLIIAAAVTIIVVYIIRRQKIDHSWKIAIIVGSITQFLILVVGQIALKSDFNIVLIIIGTILGVAAAYLSLIHISE
;
A
#
# COMPACT_ATOMS: atom_id res chain seq x y z
N MET A 1 -25.23 -19.66 6.40
CA MET A 1 -25.30 -18.50 7.32
C MET A 1 -24.86 -18.90 8.74
N ALA A 2 -25.45 -19.90 9.40
CA ALA A 2 -25.05 -20.33 10.76
C ALA A 2 -23.55 -20.62 10.93
N PHE A 3 -22.94 -21.36 10.01
CA PHE A 3 -21.51 -21.69 10.06
C PHE A 3 -20.56 -20.48 10.05
N LEU A 4 -20.90 -19.45 9.26
CA LEU A 4 -20.11 -18.20 9.23
C LEU A 4 -20.27 -17.39 10.53
N LEU A 5 -21.44 -17.43 11.16
CA LEU A 5 -21.69 -16.80 12.44
C LEU A 5 -20.96 -17.50 13.59
N GLU A 6 -20.95 -18.83 13.62
CA GLU A 6 -20.18 -19.61 14.61
C GLU A 6 -18.68 -19.38 14.47
N LEU A 7 -18.16 -19.33 13.23
CA LEU A 7 -16.76 -18.98 12.95
C LEU A 7 -16.43 -17.56 13.45
N LYS A 8 -17.30 -16.57 13.17
CA LYS A 8 -17.15 -15.19 13.64
C LYS A 8 -17.10 -15.12 15.17
N GLU A 9 -18.04 -15.77 15.87
CA GLU A 9 -18.06 -15.79 17.33
C GLU A 9 -16.82 -16.45 17.91
N SER A 10 -16.38 -17.57 17.33
CA SER A 10 -15.16 -18.26 17.75
C SER A 10 -13.92 -17.39 17.55
N PHE A 11 -13.80 -16.71 16.38
CA PHE A 11 -12.72 -15.75 16.13
C PHE A 11 -12.76 -14.55 17.07
N LYS A 12 -13.96 -14.01 17.35
CA LYS A 12 -14.12 -12.87 18.28
C LYS A 12 -13.76 -13.27 19.71
N LYS A 13 -14.19 -14.44 20.17
CA LYS A 13 -13.82 -14.99 21.47
C LYS A 13 -12.30 -15.24 21.57
N PHE A 14 -11.71 -15.84 20.52
CA PHE A 14 -10.26 -16.06 20.43
C PHE A 14 -9.48 -14.73 20.45
N TYR A 15 -9.88 -13.78 19.61
CA TYR A 15 -9.25 -12.45 19.55
C TYR A 15 -9.32 -11.72 20.88
N ASN A 16 -10.49 -11.67 21.53
CA ASN A 16 -10.65 -11.00 22.81
C ASN A 16 -9.85 -11.67 23.94
N ARG A 17 -9.74 -13.00 23.90
CA ARG A 17 -8.99 -13.77 24.90
C ARG A 17 -7.48 -13.64 24.73
N TYR A 18 -6.99 -13.56 23.50
CA TYR A 18 -5.56 -13.56 23.16
C TYR A 18 -5.09 -12.25 22.51
N ASN A 19 -5.83 -11.16 22.65
CA ASN A 19 -5.53 -9.86 22.03
C ASN A 19 -4.07 -9.41 22.29
N THR A 20 -3.58 -9.62 23.50
CA THR A 20 -2.21 -9.28 23.91
C THR A 20 -1.12 -9.97 23.09
N TYR A 21 -1.42 -11.15 22.52
CA TYR A 21 -0.48 -11.91 21.70
C TYR A 21 -0.78 -11.78 20.21
N VAL A 22 -2.06 -11.74 19.82
CA VAL A 22 -2.50 -11.69 18.42
C VAL A 22 -2.11 -10.38 17.77
N VAL A 23 -2.22 -9.25 18.47
CA VAL A 23 -1.85 -7.95 17.92
C VAL A 23 -0.35 -7.82 17.62
N PRO A 24 0.58 -8.16 18.54
CA PRO A 24 2.01 -8.16 18.22
C PRO A 24 2.36 -9.19 17.14
N ALA A 25 1.74 -10.37 17.15
CA ALA A 25 1.98 -11.40 16.13
C ALA A 25 1.58 -10.93 14.73
N SER A 26 0.42 -10.28 14.59
CA SER A 26 -0.02 -9.72 13.30
C SER A 26 0.90 -8.60 12.81
N LYS A 27 1.35 -7.72 13.72
CA LYS A 27 2.32 -6.67 13.41
C LYS A 27 3.66 -7.25 12.96
N PHE A 28 4.14 -8.29 13.65
CA PHE A 28 5.35 -9.02 13.29
C PHE A 28 5.28 -9.59 11.88
N ILE A 29 4.19 -10.29 11.56
CA ILE A 29 4.00 -10.90 10.24
C ILE A 29 3.99 -9.83 9.14
N ILE A 30 3.23 -8.75 9.33
CA ILE A 30 3.16 -7.64 8.37
C ILE A 30 4.55 -7.00 8.17
N ALA A 31 5.26 -6.70 9.25
CA ALA A 31 6.59 -6.12 9.18
C ALA A 31 7.59 -7.08 8.48
N LEU A 32 7.55 -8.37 8.80
CA LEU A 32 8.41 -9.38 8.19
C LEU A 32 8.19 -9.46 6.67
N ILE A 33 6.93 -9.50 6.23
CA ILE A 33 6.59 -9.50 4.80
C ILE A 33 7.13 -8.24 4.13
N CYS A 34 6.99 -7.06 4.77
CA CYS A 34 7.51 -5.81 4.23
C CYS A 34 9.04 -5.80 4.11
N PHE A 35 9.77 -6.28 5.13
CA PHE A 35 11.23 -6.36 5.05
C PHE A 35 11.70 -7.34 3.98
N ILE A 36 11.04 -8.50 3.85
CA ILE A 36 11.32 -9.46 2.78
C ILE A 36 11.05 -8.82 1.41
N MET A 37 9.91 -8.14 1.26
CA MET A 37 9.52 -7.43 0.04
C MET A 37 10.57 -6.38 -0.36
N ILE A 38 11.04 -5.56 0.58
CA ILE A 38 12.07 -4.56 0.32
C ILE A 38 13.39 -5.23 -0.05
N ASN A 39 13.80 -6.27 0.67
CA ASN A 39 15.02 -7.01 0.39
C ASN A 39 15.02 -7.72 -0.97
N THR A 40 13.86 -8.23 -1.41
CA THR A 40 13.73 -8.88 -2.72
C THR A 40 13.68 -7.89 -3.87
N SER A 41 13.23 -6.66 -3.60
CA SER A 41 13.07 -5.63 -4.62
C SER A 41 14.31 -4.73 -4.75
N ILE A 42 14.96 -4.37 -3.64
CA ILE A 42 16.11 -3.46 -3.63
C ILE A 42 17.39 -4.18 -3.22
N GLY A 43 17.43 -4.95 -2.18
CA GLY A 43 18.46 -5.88 -1.69
C GLY A 43 19.96 -5.59 -1.94
N TYR A 44 20.39 -4.32 -1.94
CA TYR A 44 21.73 -3.93 -2.37
C TYR A 44 22.80 -4.06 -1.30
N MET A 45 22.43 -3.98 -0.04
CA MET A 45 23.37 -4.13 1.06
C MET A 45 23.41 -5.58 1.54
N ASP A 46 24.49 -6.32 1.25
CA ASP A 46 24.64 -7.74 1.61
C ASP A 46 24.40 -8.03 3.10
N LYS A 47 24.80 -7.11 3.98
CA LYS A 47 24.58 -7.23 5.43
C LYS A 47 23.10 -7.20 5.79
N LEU A 48 22.29 -6.34 5.14
CA LEU A 48 20.85 -6.19 5.38
C LEU A 48 20.02 -7.24 4.64
N LYS A 49 20.57 -7.85 3.58
CA LYS A 49 19.95 -8.95 2.84
C LYS A 49 19.81 -10.21 3.69
N ASN A 50 20.63 -10.33 4.76
CA ASN A 50 20.56 -11.46 5.66
C ASN A 50 19.15 -11.54 6.32
N PRO A 51 18.42 -12.67 6.19
CA PRO A 51 17.09 -12.83 6.76
C PRO A 51 17.04 -12.65 8.28
N VAL A 52 18.15 -12.83 8.98
CA VAL A 52 18.25 -12.60 10.43
C VAL A 52 17.99 -11.14 10.78
N PHE A 53 18.51 -10.18 10.00
CA PHE A 53 18.24 -8.76 10.20
C PHE A 53 16.76 -8.40 9.99
N ALA A 54 16.14 -8.93 8.93
CA ALA A 54 14.72 -8.75 8.68
C ALA A 54 13.88 -9.29 9.85
N LEU A 55 14.27 -10.44 10.40
CA LEU A 55 13.59 -11.07 11.51
C LEU A 55 13.74 -10.25 12.81
N LEU A 56 14.95 -9.79 13.13
CA LEU A 56 15.20 -8.95 14.31
C LEU A 56 14.42 -7.63 14.25
N LEU A 57 14.45 -6.93 13.11
CA LEU A 57 13.71 -5.69 12.92
C LEU A 57 12.20 -5.90 13.00
N SER A 58 11.70 -7.03 12.48
CA SER A 58 10.28 -7.38 12.57
C SER A 58 9.83 -7.63 14.02
N VAL A 59 10.68 -8.25 14.85
CA VAL A 59 10.41 -8.41 16.28
C VAL A 59 10.31 -7.06 16.97
N ILE A 60 11.21 -6.12 16.66
CA ILE A 60 11.16 -4.77 17.22
C ILE A 60 9.85 -4.08 16.78
N CYS A 61 9.49 -4.15 15.50
CA CYS A 61 8.27 -3.56 14.97
C CYS A 61 6.98 -4.16 15.55
N ALA A 62 7.01 -5.41 16.04
CA ALA A 62 5.87 -6.04 16.70
C ALA A 62 5.39 -5.30 17.96
N PHE A 63 6.32 -4.70 18.70
CA PHE A 63 6.02 -3.97 19.93
C PHE A 63 5.85 -2.46 19.73
N LEU A 64 6.27 -1.93 18.57
CA LEU A 64 6.16 -0.52 18.26
C LEU A 64 4.74 -0.12 17.81
N PRO A 65 4.32 1.13 18.06
CA PRO A 65 3.14 1.69 17.41
C PRO A 65 3.36 1.84 15.90
N GLY A 66 2.27 1.72 15.11
CA GLY A 66 2.35 1.68 13.65
C GLY A 66 3.08 2.85 12.99
N GLY A 67 3.03 4.06 13.57
CA GLY A 67 3.78 5.21 13.07
C GLY A 67 5.30 5.00 13.16
N PHE A 68 5.79 4.40 14.24
CA PHE A 68 7.22 4.07 14.38
C PHE A 68 7.63 2.92 13.45
N THR A 69 6.75 1.94 13.22
CA THR A 69 7.00 0.88 12.23
C THR A 69 7.22 1.47 10.83
N LEU A 70 6.44 2.49 10.44
CA LEU A 70 6.66 3.22 9.20
C LEU A 70 8.04 3.87 9.13
N ILE A 71 8.47 4.54 10.21
CA ILE A 71 9.79 5.18 10.27
C ILE A 71 10.90 4.15 10.12
N VAL A 72 10.80 3.00 10.80
CA VAL A 72 11.79 1.91 10.70
C VAL A 72 11.86 1.36 9.28
N LEU A 73 10.71 1.09 8.64
CA LEU A 73 10.65 0.62 7.26
C LEU A 73 11.26 1.65 6.28
N SER A 74 10.97 2.93 6.49
CA SER A 74 11.52 4.00 5.65
C SER A 74 13.02 4.17 5.82
N ALA A 75 13.52 4.11 7.04
CA ALA A 75 14.96 4.13 7.31
C ALA A 75 15.65 2.94 6.63
N PHE A 76 15.04 1.77 6.67
CA PHE A 76 15.56 0.58 6.01
C PHE A 76 15.65 0.75 4.49
N ILE A 77 14.63 1.33 3.85
CA ILE A 77 14.64 1.67 2.43
C ILE A 77 15.75 2.69 2.13
N LEU A 78 15.84 3.78 2.91
CA LEU A 78 16.84 4.83 2.70
C LEU A 78 18.27 4.34 2.81
N ILE A 79 18.55 3.46 3.78
CA ILE A 79 19.89 2.85 3.95
C ILE A 79 20.25 2.02 2.70
N GLN A 80 19.32 1.25 2.19
CA GLN A 80 19.57 0.46 0.98
C GLN A 80 19.76 1.34 -0.26
N LEU A 81 18.96 2.40 -0.42
CA LEU A 81 19.10 3.35 -1.53
C LEU A 81 20.42 4.13 -1.47
N TYR A 82 20.88 4.48 -0.28
CA TYR A 82 22.13 5.20 -0.07
C TYR A 82 23.34 4.43 -0.60
N VAL A 83 23.30 3.11 -0.53
CA VAL A 83 24.40 2.24 -1.04
C VAL A 83 24.53 2.29 -2.56
N ILE A 84 23.40 2.51 -3.28
CA ILE A 84 23.40 2.56 -4.75
C ILE A 84 23.76 3.95 -5.24
N ALA A 85 23.01 4.94 -4.77
CA ALA A 85 23.12 6.34 -5.18
C ALA A 85 22.70 7.26 -4.03
N PRO A 86 23.68 7.95 -3.40
CA PRO A 86 23.38 8.91 -2.32
C PRO A 86 22.42 10.00 -2.76
N GLU A 87 22.50 10.44 -4.00
CA GLU A 87 21.64 11.44 -4.61
C GLU A 87 20.18 10.98 -4.66
N PHE A 88 19.95 9.73 -5.03
CA PHE A 88 18.63 9.12 -5.03
C PHE A 88 18.08 8.99 -3.62
N ALA A 89 18.89 8.53 -2.67
CA ALA A 89 18.49 8.45 -1.27
C ALA A 89 18.08 9.81 -0.71
N LEU A 90 18.79 10.90 -1.07
CA LEU A 90 18.45 12.26 -0.67
C LEU A 90 17.10 12.71 -1.25
N LEU A 91 16.87 12.45 -2.54
CA LEU A 91 15.61 12.77 -3.21
C LEU A 91 14.44 12.05 -2.55
N VAL A 92 14.59 10.75 -2.33
CA VAL A 92 13.57 9.92 -1.66
C VAL A 92 13.35 10.38 -0.22
N LEU A 93 14.40 10.77 0.51
CA LEU A 93 14.29 11.34 1.85
C LEU A 93 13.42 12.59 1.84
N CYS A 94 13.64 13.52 0.90
CA CYS A 94 12.83 14.75 0.77
C CYS A 94 11.34 14.40 0.51
N VAL A 95 11.08 13.47 -0.40
CA VAL A 95 9.72 13.01 -0.70
C VAL A 95 9.07 12.37 0.54
N MET A 96 9.79 11.49 1.23
CA MET A 96 9.31 10.84 2.47
C MET A 96 9.02 11.85 3.59
N LEU A 97 9.88 12.85 3.80
CA LEU A 97 9.63 13.90 4.79
C LEU A 97 8.34 14.67 4.48
N LEU A 98 8.12 15.02 3.22
CA LEU A 98 6.90 15.70 2.77
C LEU A 98 5.67 14.81 3.00
N MET A 99 5.77 13.52 2.66
CA MET A 99 4.73 12.52 2.93
C MET A 99 4.43 12.39 4.43
N TYR A 100 5.46 12.35 5.28
CA TYR A 100 5.27 12.25 6.74
C TYR A 100 4.62 13.49 7.33
N LEU A 101 4.99 14.69 6.90
CA LEU A 101 4.35 15.93 7.34
C LEU A 101 2.84 15.88 7.06
N LEU A 102 2.46 15.49 5.84
CA LEU A 102 1.05 15.35 5.47
C LEU A 102 0.37 14.20 6.23
N TYR A 103 1.03 13.05 6.36
CA TYR A 103 0.51 11.89 7.06
C TYR A 103 0.21 12.19 8.53
N PHE A 104 1.18 12.74 9.28
CA PHE A 104 0.98 13.06 10.69
C PHE A 104 -0.06 14.15 10.92
N ARG A 105 -0.24 15.04 9.96
CA ARG A 105 -1.25 16.08 10.02
C ARG A 105 -2.68 15.55 9.84
N PHE A 106 -2.90 14.66 8.88
CA PHE A 106 -4.24 14.26 8.43
C PHE A 106 -4.68 12.86 8.85
N ALA A 107 -3.75 11.92 9.00
CA ALA A 107 -4.08 10.50 9.17
C ALA A 107 -3.12 9.72 10.10
N PRO A 108 -2.77 10.23 11.31
CA PRO A 108 -1.71 9.64 12.14
C PRO A 108 -2.00 8.22 12.65
N LYS A 109 -3.28 7.82 12.68
CA LYS A 109 -3.70 6.50 13.19
C LYS A 109 -3.80 5.42 12.12
N THR A 110 -3.53 5.74 10.86
CA THR A 110 -3.77 4.85 9.71
C THR A 110 -2.49 4.31 9.07
N ALA A 111 -1.41 4.18 9.85
CA ALA A 111 -0.11 3.68 9.40
C ALA A 111 -0.19 2.35 8.66
N TYR A 112 -1.00 1.42 9.18
CA TYR A 112 -1.17 0.11 8.58
C TYR A 112 -1.85 0.14 7.22
N ILE A 113 -2.72 1.14 6.95
CA ILE A 113 -3.34 1.32 5.63
C ILE A 113 -2.25 1.59 4.59
N LEU A 114 -1.27 2.46 4.89
CA LEU A 114 -0.15 2.75 4.01
C LEU A 114 0.68 1.49 3.75
N ILE A 115 1.08 0.77 4.81
CA ILE A 115 1.90 -0.45 4.73
C ILE A 115 1.18 -1.52 3.90
N ILE A 116 -0.08 -1.80 4.21
CA ILE A 116 -0.88 -2.79 3.51
C ILE A 116 -1.07 -2.40 2.04
N THR A 117 -1.27 -1.10 1.74
CA THR A 117 -1.39 -0.65 0.34
C THR A 117 -0.11 -0.91 -0.45
N ALA A 118 1.06 -0.58 0.11
CA ALA A 118 2.33 -0.87 -0.55
C ALA A 118 2.53 -2.38 -0.78
N MET A 119 2.16 -3.20 0.19
CA MET A 119 2.23 -4.67 0.10
C MET A 119 1.30 -5.22 -1.01
N PHE A 120 0.06 -4.73 -1.10
CA PHE A 120 -0.86 -5.16 -2.16
C PHE A 120 -0.45 -4.68 -3.56
N CYS A 121 0.19 -3.51 -3.65
CA CYS A 121 0.82 -3.05 -4.90
C CYS A 121 1.93 -4.00 -5.33
N TRP A 122 2.77 -4.44 -4.40
CA TRP A 122 3.84 -5.42 -4.68
C TRP A 122 3.27 -6.77 -5.13
N MET A 123 2.19 -7.24 -4.52
CA MET A 123 1.47 -8.45 -4.94
C MET A 123 0.75 -8.28 -6.28
N LYS A 124 0.81 -7.10 -6.92
CA LYS A 124 0.12 -6.75 -8.17
C LYS A 124 -1.41 -6.78 -8.10
N ILE A 125 -1.99 -6.69 -6.90
CA ILE A 125 -3.44 -6.65 -6.64
C ILE A 125 -3.90 -5.44 -5.83
N PRO A 126 -3.43 -4.21 -6.17
CA PRO A 126 -3.79 -3.00 -5.42
C PRO A 126 -5.29 -2.69 -5.45
N PHE A 127 -6.01 -3.26 -6.41
CA PHE A 127 -7.41 -2.97 -6.69
C PHE A 127 -8.37 -3.50 -5.61
N VAL A 128 -7.92 -4.39 -4.73
CA VAL A 128 -8.73 -4.97 -3.64
C VAL A 128 -9.04 -3.96 -2.54
N LEU A 129 -8.10 -3.05 -2.27
CA LEU A 129 -8.12 -2.22 -1.07
C LEU A 129 -9.08 -1.01 -1.10
N PRO A 130 -9.21 -0.23 -2.19
CA PRO A 130 -9.90 1.06 -2.16
C PRO A 130 -11.35 0.94 -1.71
N VAL A 131 -12.08 -0.08 -2.18
CA VAL A 131 -13.48 -0.32 -1.79
C VAL A 131 -13.58 -0.69 -0.31
N ALA A 132 -12.75 -1.62 0.17
CA ALA A 132 -12.75 -2.05 1.57
C ALA A 132 -12.38 -0.89 2.51
N ILE A 133 -11.37 -0.09 2.16
CA ILE A 133 -10.94 1.08 2.94
C ILE A 133 -12.03 2.16 2.94
N GLY A 134 -12.68 2.43 1.81
CA GLY A 134 -13.80 3.36 1.70
C GLY A 134 -14.98 2.98 2.60
N LEU A 135 -15.22 1.67 2.81
CA LEU A 135 -16.25 1.18 3.73
C LEU A 135 -15.86 1.30 5.20
N CYS A 136 -14.60 1.02 5.56
CA CYS A 136 -14.17 0.92 6.96
C CYS A 136 -13.58 2.22 7.51
N SER A 137 -13.09 3.11 6.64
CA SER A 137 -12.31 4.28 7.04
C SER A 137 -13.01 5.61 6.68
N SER A 138 -12.31 6.71 6.90
CA SER A 138 -12.75 8.07 6.53
C SER A 138 -12.13 8.49 5.19
N VAL A 139 -12.59 9.61 4.62
CA VAL A 139 -12.00 10.21 3.42
C VAL A 139 -10.50 10.49 3.59
N ALA A 140 -10.06 10.79 4.81
CA ALA A 140 -8.63 10.99 5.09
C ALA A 140 -7.75 9.78 4.77
N ALA A 141 -8.33 8.57 4.64
CA ALA A 141 -7.61 7.38 4.23
C ALA A 141 -7.09 7.43 2.77
N VAL A 142 -7.57 8.35 1.97
CA VAL A 142 -7.00 8.63 0.64
C VAL A 142 -5.50 8.95 0.74
N ILE A 143 -5.09 9.69 1.79
CA ILE A 143 -3.69 10.10 1.97
C ILE A 143 -2.76 8.89 2.20
N PRO A 144 -2.98 8.02 3.22
CA PRO A 144 -2.11 6.85 3.41
C PRO A 144 -2.16 5.85 2.25
N VAL A 145 -3.30 5.72 1.56
CA VAL A 145 -3.38 4.87 0.36
C VAL A 145 -2.51 5.42 -0.76
N SER A 146 -2.64 6.71 -1.07
CA SER A 146 -1.80 7.37 -2.08
C SER A 146 -0.31 7.24 -1.77
N PHE A 147 0.05 7.42 -0.49
CA PHE A 147 1.44 7.28 -0.06
C PHE A 147 1.95 5.84 -0.13
N GLY A 148 1.10 4.85 0.16
CA GLY A 148 1.44 3.44 -0.04
C GLY A 148 1.74 3.11 -1.50
N VAL A 149 0.97 3.66 -2.44
CA VAL A 149 1.23 3.54 -3.88
C VAL A 149 2.56 4.22 -4.24
N ILE A 150 2.80 5.45 -3.79
CA ILE A 150 4.05 6.19 -4.07
C ILE A 150 5.26 5.41 -3.54
N MET A 151 5.20 4.88 -2.31
CA MET A 151 6.28 4.09 -1.72
C MET A 151 6.61 2.83 -2.55
N TYR A 152 5.59 2.14 -3.03
CA TYR A 152 5.79 1.01 -3.93
C TYR A 152 6.51 1.41 -5.22
N TYR A 153 6.11 2.52 -5.85
CA TYR A 153 6.75 2.99 -7.08
C TYR A 153 8.16 3.53 -6.84
N ILE A 154 8.47 4.10 -5.69
CA ILE A 154 9.85 4.45 -5.29
C ILE A 154 10.72 3.19 -5.25
N ILE A 155 10.25 2.12 -4.61
CA ILE A 155 10.97 0.85 -4.52
C ILE A 155 11.18 0.24 -5.92
N ARG A 156 10.15 0.28 -6.76
CA ARG A 156 10.22 -0.22 -8.14
C ARG A 156 11.20 0.59 -8.99
N THR A 157 11.15 1.93 -8.91
CA THR A 157 12.09 2.80 -9.62
C THR A 157 13.54 2.56 -9.18
N ALA A 158 13.75 2.26 -7.90
CA ALA A 158 15.07 1.88 -7.39
C ALA A 158 15.61 0.60 -8.06
N SER A 159 14.76 -0.41 -8.19
CA SER A 159 15.12 -1.67 -8.86
C SER A 159 15.40 -1.46 -10.36
N ASP A 160 14.57 -0.64 -11.03
CA ASP A 160 14.74 -0.32 -12.46
C ASP A 160 16.03 0.51 -12.70
N TYR A 161 16.40 1.37 -11.74
CA TYR A 161 17.61 2.20 -11.79
C TYR A 161 18.91 1.38 -11.73
N GLU A 162 18.96 0.33 -10.89
CA GLU A 162 20.11 -0.58 -10.85
C GLU A 162 20.34 -1.24 -12.20
N ALA A 163 19.27 -1.73 -12.82
CA ALA A 163 19.37 -2.35 -14.14
C ALA A 163 19.91 -1.37 -15.18
N ALA A 164 19.49 -0.08 -15.12
CA ALA A 164 19.93 0.95 -16.05
C ALA A 164 21.41 1.38 -15.85
N ILE A 165 21.93 1.37 -14.63
CA ILE A 165 23.35 1.65 -14.37
C ILE A 165 24.23 0.49 -14.86
N SER A 166 23.80 -0.75 -14.67
CA SER A 166 24.54 -1.93 -15.08
C SER A 166 24.78 -1.98 -16.60
N ASP A 167 23.92 -1.32 -17.39
CA ASP A 167 23.99 -1.24 -18.85
C ASP A 167 24.84 -0.05 -19.38
N ASP A 168 25.62 0.62 -18.53
CA ASP A 168 26.50 1.78 -18.89
C ASP A 168 25.76 2.96 -19.57
N SER A 169 24.44 2.96 -19.58
CA SER A 169 23.63 3.99 -20.24
C SER A 169 23.55 5.33 -19.49
N LEU A 170 23.98 5.37 -18.23
CA LEU A 170 23.86 6.50 -17.31
C LEU A 170 25.21 6.86 -16.64
N SER A 171 26.16 7.34 -17.42
CA SER A 171 27.53 7.67 -16.93
C SER A 171 27.65 9.02 -16.21
N GLU A 172 26.68 9.91 -16.31
CA GLU A 172 26.72 11.25 -15.73
C GLU A 172 25.70 11.42 -14.61
N SER A 173 26.11 11.93 -13.44
CA SER A 173 25.25 12.14 -12.25
C SER A 173 24.00 13.00 -12.54
N MET A 174 24.11 14.00 -13.43
CA MET A 174 22.97 14.84 -13.85
C MET A 174 21.91 14.03 -14.62
N LYS A 175 22.33 13.10 -15.49
CA LYS A 175 21.41 12.23 -16.23
C LYS A 175 20.70 11.25 -15.30
N GLN A 176 21.41 10.78 -14.28
CA GLN A 176 20.86 9.88 -13.26
C GLN A 176 19.74 10.53 -12.47
N ILE A 177 19.96 11.76 -11.98
CA ILE A 177 18.95 12.52 -11.23
C ILE A 177 17.74 12.84 -12.12
N SER A 178 17.97 13.28 -13.37
CA SER A 178 16.90 13.57 -14.31
C SER A 178 16.05 12.34 -14.61
N TYR A 179 16.68 11.18 -14.81
CA TYR A 179 16.00 9.90 -15.01
C TYR A 179 15.11 9.55 -13.81
N LEU A 180 15.61 9.69 -12.59
CA LEU A 180 14.88 9.36 -11.37
C LEU A 180 13.67 10.27 -11.15
N ILE A 181 13.84 11.57 -11.35
CA ILE A 181 12.74 12.54 -11.27
C ILE A 181 11.68 12.23 -12.33
N GLU A 182 12.11 11.98 -13.55
CA GLU A 182 11.23 11.71 -14.67
C GLU A 182 10.48 10.38 -14.49
N SER A 183 11.14 9.33 -14.06
CA SER A 183 10.55 8.02 -13.83
C SER A 183 9.55 8.00 -12.68
N LEU A 184 9.72 8.84 -11.65
CA LEU A 184 8.76 8.99 -10.56
C LEU A 184 7.60 9.92 -10.96
N LEU A 185 7.88 11.13 -11.45
CA LEU A 185 6.85 12.13 -11.71
C LEU A 185 6.00 11.84 -12.96
N LYS A 186 6.59 11.22 -13.99
CA LYS A 186 5.89 10.87 -15.23
C LYS A 186 5.33 9.44 -15.22
N ASN A 187 5.35 8.77 -14.07
CA ASN A 187 4.82 7.40 -13.98
C ASN A 187 3.30 7.40 -14.10
N ARG A 188 2.82 7.10 -15.31
CA ARG A 188 1.39 7.10 -15.64
C ARG A 188 0.61 6.05 -14.85
N GLN A 189 1.21 4.88 -14.62
CA GLN A 189 0.58 3.81 -13.83
C GLN A 189 0.35 4.25 -12.39
N MET A 190 1.34 4.89 -11.77
CA MET A 190 1.23 5.43 -10.41
C MET A 190 0.10 6.45 -10.31
N LEU A 191 0.03 7.40 -11.25
CA LEU A 191 -1.00 8.44 -11.26
C LEU A 191 -2.40 7.85 -11.42
N VAL A 192 -2.59 6.91 -12.34
CA VAL A 192 -3.90 6.22 -12.54
C VAL A 192 -4.33 5.49 -11.28
N LEU A 193 -3.41 4.76 -10.63
CA LEU A 193 -3.71 4.05 -9.37
C LEU A 193 -4.11 4.99 -8.25
N ILE A 194 -3.39 6.09 -8.07
CA ILE A 194 -3.70 7.09 -7.03
C ILE A 194 -5.08 7.70 -7.29
N ILE A 195 -5.37 8.11 -8.52
CA ILE A 195 -6.66 8.70 -8.88
C ILE A 195 -7.79 7.68 -8.71
N ALA A 196 -7.61 6.45 -9.19
CA ALA A 196 -8.60 5.39 -9.05
C ALA A 196 -8.90 5.09 -7.58
N ALA A 197 -7.87 4.94 -6.74
CA ALA A 197 -8.04 4.70 -5.33
C ALA A 197 -8.71 5.87 -4.60
N ALA A 198 -8.28 7.10 -4.87
CA ALA A 198 -8.83 8.30 -4.25
C ALA A 198 -10.32 8.48 -4.56
N VAL A 199 -10.68 8.43 -5.83
CA VAL A 199 -12.08 8.59 -6.26
C VAL A 199 -12.94 7.45 -5.73
N THR A 200 -12.47 6.22 -5.77
CA THR A 200 -13.20 5.05 -5.24
C THR A 200 -13.47 5.20 -3.74
N ILE A 201 -12.47 5.55 -2.95
CA ILE A 201 -12.62 5.75 -1.50
C ILE A 201 -13.64 6.85 -1.21
N ILE A 202 -13.58 7.98 -1.93
CA ILE A 202 -14.51 9.11 -1.75
C ILE A 202 -15.93 8.70 -2.11
N VAL A 203 -16.14 8.06 -3.26
CA VAL A 203 -17.47 7.62 -3.73
C VAL A 203 -18.09 6.61 -2.76
N VAL A 204 -17.32 5.59 -2.37
CA VAL A 204 -17.79 4.58 -1.40
C VAL A 204 -18.14 5.23 -0.07
N TYR A 205 -17.29 6.14 0.42
CA TYR A 205 -17.53 6.83 1.68
C TYR A 205 -18.80 7.70 1.64
N ILE A 206 -19.02 8.45 0.56
CA ILE A 206 -20.21 9.29 0.40
C ILE A 206 -21.48 8.44 0.37
N ILE A 207 -21.50 7.38 -0.45
CA ILE A 207 -22.68 6.53 -0.63
C ILE A 207 -23.05 5.81 0.67
N ARG A 208 -22.06 5.24 1.38
CA ARG A 208 -22.33 4.53 2.64
C ARG A 208 -22.97 5.41 3.72
N ARG A 209 -22.76 6.73 3.66
CA ARG A 209 -23.34 7.72 4.61
C ARG A 209 -24.72 8.18 4.26
N GLN A 210 -25.23 7.82 3.09
CA GLN A 210 -26.59 8.17 2.69
C GLN A 210 -27.61 7.37 3.53
N LYS A 211 -28.71 8.00 3.85
CA LYS A 211 -29.84 7.39 4.57
C LYS A 211 -30.73 6.58 3.60
N ILE A 212 -30.13 5.63 2.89
CA ILE A 212 -30.82 4.78 1.92
C ILE A 212 -30.76 3.34 2.43
N ASP A 213 -31.84 2.61 2.30
CA ASP A 213 -31.85 1.19 2.62
C ASP A 213 -30.78 0.46 1.79
N HIS A 214 -29.98 -0.36 2.49
CA HIS A 214 -28.84 -1.09 1.88
C HIS A 214 -27.72 -0.21 1.32
N SER A 215 -27.52 1.04 1.83
CA SER A 215 -26.48 1.98 1.37
C SER A 215 -25.07 1.34 1.28
N TRP A 216 -24.74 0.43 2.17
CA TRP A 216 -23.47 -0.29 2.19
C TRP A 216 -23.30 -1.21 0.98
N LYS A 217 -24.36 -1.96 0.62
CA LYS A 217 -24.32 -2.85 -0.58
C LYS A 217 -24.21 -2.02 -1.86
N ILE A 218 -24.95 -0.93 -1.93
CA ILE A 218 -24.90 0.01 -3.06
C ILE A 218 -23.51 0.63 -3.16
N ALA A 219 -22.90 1.02 -2.04
CA ALA A 219 -21.55 1.58 -1.98
C ALA A 219 -20.49 0.60 -2.54
N ILE A 220 -20.59 -0.69 -2.24
CA ILE A 220 -19.69 -1.71 -2.78
C ILE A 220 -19.82 -1.80 -4.30
N ILE A 221 -21.05 -1.93 -4.80
CA ILE A 221 -21.30 -2.10 -6.23
C ILE A 221 -20.85 -0.86 -7.01
N VAL A 222 -21.32 0.32 -6.62
CA VAL A 222 -20.98 1.58 -7.30
C VAL A 222 -19.48 1.87 -7.17
N GLY A 223 -18.88 1.66 -6.01
CA GLY A 223 -17.44 1.85 -5.80
C GLY A 223 -16.59 0.94 -6.71
N SER A 224 -16.98 -0.32 -6.84
CA SER A 224 -16.27 -1.28 -7.71
C SER A 224 -16.40 -0.93 -9.20
N ILE A 225 -17.59 -0.52 -9.63
CA ILE A 225 -17.83 -0.06 -11.01
C ILE A 225 -17.00 1.21 -11.27
N THR A 226 -17.03 2.17 -10.35
CA THR A 226 -16.26 3.42 -10.48
C THR A 226 -14.76 3.13 -10.59
N GLN A 227 -14.24 2.26 -9.73
CA GLN A 227 -12.84 1.85 -9.76
C GLN A 227 -12.45 1.22 -11.09
N PHE A 228 -13.26 0.26 -11.56
CA PHE A 228 -13.03 -0.42 -12.83
C PHE A 228 -13.04 0.57 -14.01
N LEU A 229 -14.02 1.47 -14.06
CA LEU A 229 -14.11 2.49 -15.11
C LEU A 229 -12.89 3.40 -15.14
N ILE A 230 -12.45 3.90 -13.97
CA ILE A 230 -11.28 4.80 -13.91
C ILE A 230 -10.00 4.07 -14.35
N LEU A 231 -9.83 2.80 -13.98
CA LEU A 231 -8.67 2.02 -14.40
C LEU A 231 -8.67 1.76 -15.91
N VAL A 232 -9.81 1.40 -16.48
CA VAL A 232 -9.93 1.18 -17.94
C VAL A 232 -9.74 2.48 -18.72
N VAL A 233 -10.40 3.56 -18.30
CA VAL A 233 -10.22 4.88 -18.93
C VAL A 233 -8.78 5.37 -18.78
N GLY A 234 -8.17 5.19 -17.60
CA GLY A 234 -6.78 5.55 -17.35
C GLY A 234 -5.81 4.75 -18.21
N GLN A 235 -6.09 3.46 -18.46
CA GLN A 235 -5.30 2.62 -19.35
C GLN A 235 -5.36 3.13 -20.80
N ILE A 236 -6.52 3.49 -21.29
CA ILE A 236 -6.71 3.99 -22.66
C ILE A 236 -6.13 5.40 -22.81
N ALA A 237 -6.48 6.33 -21.89
CA ALA A 237 -6.13 7.74 -22.00
C ALA A 237 -4.65 8.00 -21.75
N LEU A 238 -4.05 7.32 -20.76
CA LEU A 238 -2.67 7.52 -20.37
C LEU A 238 -1.72 6.44 -20.90
N LYS A 239 -2.22 5.46 -21.67
CA LYS A 239 -1.45 4.32 -22.20
C LYS A 239 -0.65 3.63 -21.07
N SER A 240 -1.32 3.35 -19.96
CA SER A 240 -0.73 2.66 -18.83
C SER A 240 -0.83 1.15 -19.02
N ASP A 241 0.29 0.43 -18.86
CA ASP A 241 0.37 -1.01 -19.08
C ASP A 241 -0.14 -1.82 -17.88
N PHE A 242 -1.44 -1.76 -17.62
CA PHE A 242 -2.07 -2.65 -16.65
C PHE A 242 -2.56 -3.94 -17.32
N ASN A 243 -2.35 -5.05 -16.65
CA ASN A 243 -2.96 -6.31 -17.08
C ASN A 243 -4.46 -6.30 -16.74
N ILE A 244 -5.31 -6.27 -17.77
CA ILE A 244 -6.77 -6.23 -17.64
C ILE A 244 -7.28 -7.41 -16.79
N VAL A 245 -6.67 -8.58 -16.92
CA VAL A 245 -7.05 -9.77 -16.13
C VAL A 245 -6.83 -9.52 -14.64
N LEU A 246 -5.72 -8.89 -14.25
CA LEU A 246 -5.46 -8.54 -12.85
C LEU A 246 -6.41 -7.47 -12.32
N ILE A 247 -6.84 -6.52 -13.16
CA ILE A 247 -7.86 -5.54 -12.78
C ILE A 247 -9.18 -6.25 -12.47
N ILE A 248 -9.64 -7.16 -13.34
CA ILE A 248 -10.88 -7.91 -13.14
C ILE A 248 -10.82 -8.78 -11.88
N ILE A 249 -9.76 -9.59 -11.74
CA ILE A 249 -9.57 -10.44 -10.56
C ILE A 249 -9.49 -9.60 -9.30
N GLY A 250 -8.72 -8.53 -9.31
CA GLY A 250 -8.55 -7.64 -8.15
C GLY A 250 -9.85 -6.93 -7.75
N THR A 251 -10.66 -6.48 -8.71
CA THR A 251 -11.98 -5.87 -8.41
C THR A 251 -12.95 -6.90 -7.84
N ILE A 252 -12.99 -8.12 -8.37
CA ILE A 252 -13.83 -9.21 -7.82
C ILE A 252 -13.41 -9.55 -6.39
N LEU A 253 -12.11 -9.70 -6.14
CA LEU A 253 -11.57 -9.94 -4.79
C LEU A 253 -11.87 -8.76 -3.86
N GLY A 254 -11.81 -7.52 -4.36
CA GLY A 254 -12.18 -6.31 -3.63
C GLY A 254 -13.63 -6.31 -3.20
N VAL A 255 -14.54 -6.68 -4.08
CA VAL A 255 -15.98 -6.85 -3.78
C VAL A 255 -16.18 -7.93 -2.73
N ALA A 256 -15.54 -9.08 -2.88
CA ALA A 256 -15.64 -10.18 -1.92
C ALA A 256 -15.12 -9.77 -0.52
N ALA A 257 -13.95 -9.13 -0.46
CA ALA A 257 -13.37 -8.61 0.79
C ALA A 257 -14.27 -7.54 1.45
N ALA A 258 -14.82 -6.63 0.64
CA ALA A 258 -15.72 -5.59 1.10
C ALA A 258 -17.04 -6.18 1.62
N TYR A 259 -17.57 -7.22 0.97
CA TYR A 259 -18.78 -7.91 1.41
C TYR A 259 -18.57 -8.69 2.71
N LEU A 260 -17.41 -9.35 2.85
CA LEU A 260 -17.02 -9.99 4.12
C LEU A 260 -16.87 -8.97 5.26
N SER A 261 -16.28 -7.81 4.96
CA SER A 261 -16.17 -6.70 5.90
C SER A 261 -17.54 -6.17 6.32
N LEU A 262 -18.50 -6.10 5.38
CA LEU A 262 -19.87 -5.67 5.66
C LEU A 262 -20.58 -6.62 6.62
N ILE A 263 -20.46 -7.93 6.43
CA ILE A 263 -21.02 -8.94 7.36
C ILE A 263 -20.42 -8.75 8.76
N HIS A 264 -19.19 -8.29 8.86
CA HIS A 264 -18.51 -8.06 10.13
C HIS A 264 -18.96 -6.78 10.85
N ILE A 265 -19.45 -5.77 10.12
CA ILE A 265 -19.81 -4.44 10.64
C ILE A 265 -21.32 -4.32 10.87
N SER A 266 -22.17 -5.01 10.09
CA SER A 266 -23.62 -4.85 10.09
C SER A 266 -24.34 -5.59 11.23
N GLU A 267 -23.63 -6.31 12.06
CA GLU A 267 -24.09 -6.99 13.28
C GLU A 267 -23.25 -6.58 14.51
#